data_5e847cfc14cad46c9b4c4be1a90e513f
#
_entry.id   5e847cfc14cad46c9b4c4be1a90e513f
#
_cell.length_a   1.000
_cell.length_b   1.000
_cell.length_c   1.000
_cell.angle_alpha   90.00
_cell.angle_beta   90.00
_cell.angle_gamma   90.00
#
_symmetry.space_group_name_H-M   'P 1'
#
loop_
_entity.id
_entity.type
_entity.pdbx_description
1 polymer ?
#
loop_
_entity_poly.entity_id
_entity_poly.type
_entity_poly.pdbx_seq_one_letter_code
_entity_poly.pdbx_strand_id
1 'polypeptide(L)'
;MERQYVSVHALNRYIKAVLDNDMQLQTVYIRGEISNYRPHPSGHMYFTLKDENSLIKCIMFKSSTATLNFTPKDGMKVLVLGTVSVFERDRNIPDICKSNERRWDWGPI
;
A
#
# COMPACT_ATOMS: atom_id res chain seq x y z
N MET A 1 36.23 -13.95 10.16
CA MET A 1 35.30 -13.56 9.10
C MET A 1 34.61 -12.24 9.46
N GLU A 2 34.74 -11.28 8.61
CA GLU A 2 34.15 -9.99 8.87
C GLU A 2 32.69 -9.97 8.48
N ARG A 3 31.91 -9.32 9.31
CA ARG A 3 30.51 -9.09 8.98
C ARG A 3 30.38 -7.81 8.22
N GLN A 4 29.55 -7.84 7.20
CA GLN A 4 29.21 -6.65 6.48
C GLN A 4 27.92 -6.08 7.01
N TYR A 5 27.87 -4.79 7.05
CA TYR A 5 26.72 -4.08 7.58
C TYR A 5 26.10 -3.22 6.51
N VAL A 6 24.80 -3.10 6.56
CA VAL A 6 24.09 -2.14 5.72
C VAL A 6 23.28 -1.22 6.62
N SER A 7 23.07 -0.01 6.17
CA SER A 7 22.20 0.91 6.89
C SER A 7 20.73 0.50 6.66
N VAL A 8 19.86 1.00 7.52
CA VAL A 8 18.43 0.78 7.33
C VAL A 8 17.99 1.32 5.97
N HIS A 9 18.49 2.50 5.63
CA HIS A 9 18.16 3.12 4.35
C HIS A 9 18.62 2.23 3.17
N ALA A 10 19.83 1.71 3.24
CA ALA A 10 20.35 0.85 2.18
C ALA A 10 19.53 -0.43 2.06
N LEU A 11 19.14 -1.01 3.20
CA LEU A 11 18.31 -2.21 3.20
C LEU A 11 16.94 -1.92 2.57
N ASN A 12 16.32 -0.83 2.96
CA ASN A 12 15.02 -0.46 2.39
C ASN A 12 15.11 -0.21 0.89
N ARG A 13 16.19 0.41 0.45
CA ARG A 13 16.39 0.63 -0.99
C ARG A 13 16.56 -0.67 -1.74
N TYR A 14 17.28 -1.61 -1.14
CA TYR A 14 17.45 -2.91 -1.77
C TYR A 14 16.11 -3.65 -1.87
N ILE A 15 15.36 -3.67 -0.78
CA ILE A 15 14.05 -4.32 -0.79
C ILE A 15 13.14 -3.67 -1.82
N LYS A 16 13.14 -2.35 -1.86
CA LYS A 16 12.33 -1.62 -2.84
C LYS A 16 12.71 -2.02 -4.26
N ALA A 17 14.00 -2.10 -4.55
CA ALA A 17 14.45 -2.48 -5.89
C ALA A 17 13.98 -3.89 -6.26
N VAL A 18 14.06 -4.82 -5.31
CA VAL A 18 13.60 -6.18 -5.55
C VAL A 18 12.11 -6.22 -5.84
N LEU A 19 11.32 -5.51 -5.03
CA LEU A 19 9.87 -5.48 -5.22
C LEU A 19 9.50 -4.79 -6.53
N ASP A 20 10.16 -3.68 -6.84
CA ASP A 20 9.85 -2.91 -8.05
C ASP A 20 10.19 -3.68 -9.33
N ASN A 21 11.11 -4.63 -9.24
CA ASN A 21 11.50 -5.45 -10.38
C ASN A 21 10.67 -6.73 -10.51
N ASP A 22 9.80 -7.00 -9.57
CA ASP A 22 8.94 -8.17 -9.62
C ASP A 22 7.66 -7.82 -10.34
N MET A 23 7.44 -8.42 -11.48
CA MET A 23 6.29 -8.07 -12.32
C MET A 23 4.97 -8.45 -11.67
N GLN A 24 4.95 -9.49 -10.87
CA GLN A 24 3.71 -9.89 -10.21
C GLN A 24 3.28 -8.89 -9.15
N LEU A 25 4.24 -8.20 -8.54
CA LEU A 25 3.94 -7.23 -7.49
C LEU A 25 3.61 -5.85 -8.04
N GLN A 26 3.79 -5.63 -9.34
CA GLN A 26 3.44 -4.35 -9.94
C GLN A 26 1.94 -4.17 -10.09
N THR A 27 1.21 -5.27 -10.21
CA THR A 27 -0.23 -5.22 -10.34
C THR A 27 -0.82 -6.40 -9.60
N VAL A 28 -1.38 -6.14 -8.44
CA VAL A 28 -1.92 -7.18 -7.57
C VAL A 28 -3.36 -6.84 -7.23
N TYR A 29 -4.23 -7.84 -7.31
CA TYR A 29 -5.57 -7.70 -6.76
C TYR A 29 -5.55 -8.24 -5.34
N ILE A 30 -5.94 -7.41 -4.39
CA ILE A 30 -5.93 -7.77 -2.98
C ILE A 30 -7.34 -7.68 -2.44
N ARG A 31 -7.77 -8.74 -1.81
CA ARG A 31 -9.09 -8.83 -1.21
C ARG A 31 -8.94 -8.70 0.29
N GLY A 32 -9.68 -7.81 0.89
CA GLY A 32 -9.56 -7.62 2.32
C GLY A 32 -10.59 -6.68 2.88
N GLU A 33 -10.47 -6.48 4.18
CA GLU A 33 -11.35 -5.59 4.92
C GLU A 33 -10.58 -4.33 5.29
N ILE A 34 -11.19 -3.18 5.08
CA ILE A 34 -10.59 -1.89 5.42
C ILE A 34 -10.58 -1.72 6.92
N SER A 35 -9.44 -1.25 7.43
CA SER A 35 -9.25 -0.94 8.84
C SER A 35 -8.36 0.28 8.94
N ASN A 36 -8.47 1.02 10.03
CA ASN A 36 -7.64 2.21 10.27
C ASN A 36 -7.67 3.20 9.10
N TYR A 37 -8.81 3.40 8.53
CA TYR A 37 -8.95 4.34 7.44
C TYR A 37 -8.71 5.76 7.93
N ARG A 38 -7.79 6.47 7.28
CA ARG A 38 -7.40 7.84 7.63
C ARG A 38 -7.22 8.68 6.39
N PRO A 39 -8.20 9.53 6.08
CA PRO A 39 -7.98 10.53 5.05
C PRO A 39 -6.98 11.56 5.56
N HIS A 40 -6.05 11.96 4.70
CA HIS A 40 -5.04 12.94 5.05
C HIS A 40 -5.38 14.28 4.40
N PRO A 41 -5.03 15.43 5.04
CA PRO A 41 -5.31 16.73 4.44
C PRO A 41 -4.73 16.93 3.05
N SER A 42 -3.66 16.22 2.72
CA SER A 42 -3.07 16.26 1.38
C SER A 42 -3.96 15.66 0.30
N GLY A 43 -5.00 14.93 0.68
CA GLY A 43 -5.85 14.21 -0.25
C GLY A 43 -5.51 12.74 -0.39
N HIS A 44 -4.38 12.31 0.15
CA HIS A 44 -4.05 10.88 0.19
C HIS A 44 -4.87 10.20 1.26
N MET A 45 -5.08 8.89 1.10
CA MET A 45 -5.77 8.08 2.07
C MET A 45 -4.87 6.96 2.56
N TYR A 46 -4.82 6.78 3.86
CA TYR A 46 -4.07 5.69 4.48
C TYR A 46 -5.04 4.72 5.09
N PHE A 47 -4.78 3.45 4.91
CA PHE A 47 -5.63 2.42 5.50
C PHE A 47 -4.86 1.12 5.58
N THR A 48 -5.45 0.17 6.28
CA THR A 48 -4.93 -1.18 6.39
C THR A 48 -5.93 -2.12 5.74
N LEU A 49 -5.45 -3.05 4.94
CA LEU A 49 -6.25 -4.18 4.49
C LEU A 49 -5.91 -5.37 5.36
N LYS A 50 -6.91 -6.06 5.83
CA LYS A 50 -6.69 -7.22 6.69
C LYS A 50 -7.61 -8.36 6.30
N ASP A 51 -7.18 -9.55 6.67
CA ASP A 51 -8.01 -10.74 6.62
C ASP A 51 -7.88 -11.47 7.94
N GLU A 52 -8.24 -12.74 8.00
CA GLU A 52 -8.23 -13.49 9.25
C GLU A 52 -6.83 -13.69 9.81
N ASN A 53 -5.81 -13.65 8.97
CA ASN A 53 -4.46 -14.06 9.34
C ASN A 53 -3.42 -12.96 9.26
N SER A 54 -3.66 -11.92 8.49
CA SER A 54 -2.62 -10.96 8.16
C SER A 54 -3.19 -9.60 7.86
N LEU A 55 -2.30 -8.63 7.81
CA LEU A 55 -2.66 -7.28 7.40
C LEU A 55 -1.54 -6.67 6.56
N ILE A 56 -1.90 -5.70 5.74
CA ILE A 56 -0.96 -4.95 4.96
C ILE A 56 -1.38 -3.48 4.95
N LYS A 57 -0.39 -2.60 5.07
CA LYS A 57 -0.67 -1.16 5.06
C LYS A 57 -0.72 -0.66 3.64
N CYS A 58 -1.68 0.21 3.38
CA CYS A 58 -1.93 0.72 2.05
C CYS A 58 -1.99 2.23 2.04
N ILE A 59 -1.61 2.79 0.90
CA ILE A 59 -1.79 4.20 0.64
C ILE A 59 -2.46 4.35 -0.71
N MET A 60 -3.49 5.18 -0.77
CA MET A 60 -4.10 5.57 -2.03
C MET A 60 -3.77 7.03 -2.27
N PHE A 61 -3.12 7.32 -3.39
CA PHE A 61 -2.70 8.67 -3.68
C PHE A 61 -3.87 9.52 -4.13
N LYS A 62 -3.72 10.82 -3.95
CA LYS A 62 -4.73 11.80 -4.26
C LYS A 62 -5.31 11.63 -5.67
N SER A 63 -4.45 11.34 -6.64
CA SER A 63 -4.91 11.16 -8.01
C SER A 63 -5.91 10.02 -8.14
N SER A 64 -5.78 9.01 -7.32
CA SER A 64 -6.72 7.89 -7.32
C SER A 64 -7.94 8.16 -6.48
N THR A 65 -7.80 8.88 -5.37
CA THR A 65 -8.93 9.16 -4.50
C THR A 65 -9.96 10.03 -5.19
N ALA A 66 -9.53 10.86 -6.11
CA ALA A 66 -10.43 11.75 -6.84
C ALA A 66 -11.42 10.99 -7.73
N THR A 67 -11.10 9.76 -8.10
CA THR A 67 -11.94 8.97 -8.98
C THR A 67 -12.81 7.95 -8.25
N LEU A 68 -12.73 7.91 -6.93
CA LEU A 68 -13.56 7.00 -6.16
C LEU A 68 -15.02 7.41 -6.26
N ASN A 69 -15.89 6.44 -6.46
CA ASN A 69 -17.31 6.70 -6.50
C ASN A 69 -18.05 6.23 -5.24
N PHE A 70 -17.30 6.00 -4.19
CA PHE A 70 -17.86 5.65 -2.88
C PHE A 70 -16.90 6.12 -1.80
N THR A 71 -17.38 6.17 -0.57
CA THR A 71 -16.55 6.58 0.57
C THR A 71 -16.08 5.35 1.33
N PRO A 72 -14.77 5.11 1.40
CA PRO A 72 -14.26 3.97 2.17
C PRO A 72 -14.56 4.12 3.65
N LYS A 73 -14.81 3.02 4.30
CA LYS A 73 -15.09 2.98 5.74
C LYS A 73 -14.47 1.74 6.34
N ASP A 74 -14.10 1.84 7.61
CA ASP A 74 -13.62 0.69 8.36
C ASP A 74 -14.69 -0.40 8.36
N GLY A 75 -14.26 -1.63 8.21
CA GLY A 75 -15.15 -2.79 8.16
C GLY A 75 -15.64 -3.13 6.77
N MET A 76 -15.41 -2.28 5.80
CA MET A 76 -15.86 -2.53 4.44
C MET A 76 -14.96 -3.56 3.77
N LYS A 77 -15.55 -4.55 3.13
CA LYS A 77 -14.80 -5.55 2.37
C LYS A 77 -14.65 -5.10 0.94
N VAL A 78 -13.42 -5.07 0.47
CA VAL A 78 -13.12 -4.49 -0.84
C VAL A 78 -12.14 -5.35 -1.60
N LEU A 79 -12.11 -5.12 -2.89
CA LEU A 79 -11.08 -5.62 -3.78
C LEU A 79 -10.26 -4.42 -4.25
N VAL A 80 -8.97 -4.48 -4.03
CA VAL A 80 -8.05 -3.38 -4.32
C VAL A 80 -7.05 -3.82 -5.36
N LEU A 81 -6.87 -3.02 -6.39
CA LEU A 81 -5.83 -3.22 -7.36
C LEU A 81 -4.69 -2.27 -7.03
N GLY A 82 -3.51 -2.80 -6.81
CA GLY A 82 -2.39 -1.96 -6.41
C GLY A 82 -1.03 -2.51 -6.76
N THR A 83 -0.03 -1.76 -6.40
CA THR A 83 1.37 -2.11 -6.56
C THR A 83 1.97 -2.29 -5.17
N VAL A 84 2.74 -3.35 -4.99
CA VAL A 84 3.45 -3.59 -3.74
C VAL A 84 4.85 -3.02 -3.88
N SER A 85 5.22 -2.16 -2.94
CA SER A 85 6.54 -1.54 -2.92
C SER A 85 6.86 -1.05 -1.53
N VAL A 86 8.10 -0.72 -1.29
CA VAL A 86 8.49 -0.01 -0.07
C VAL A 86 8.38 1.47 -0.36
N PHE A 87 7.66 2.17 0.49
CA PHE A 87 7.42 3.58 0.30
C PHE A 87 7.94 4.34 1.52
N GLU A 88 9.01 5.10 1.32
CA GLU A 88 9.70 5.78 2.41
C GLU A 88 9.35 7.25 2.48
N ARG A 89 8.12 7.59 2.17
CA ARG A 89 7.74 8.96 2.16
C ARG A 89 7.78 9.61 3.52
N ASP A 90 7.37 8.87 4.53
CA ASP A 90 7.39 9.32 5.89
C ASP A 90 8.41 8.49 6.64
N ARG A 91 9.30 9.14 7.36
CA ARG A 91 10.35 8.44 8.07
C ARG A 91 9.85 7.41 9.05
N ASN A 92 8.64 7.56 9.51
CA ASN A 92 8.16 6.74 10.60
C ASN A 92 7.52 5.44 10.15
N ILE A 93 7.04 5.38 8.92
CA ILE A 93 6.28 4.22 8.50
C ILE A 93 6.56 3.92 7.03
N PRO A 94 7.34 2.90 6.74
CA PRO A 94 7.44 2.42 5.37
C PRO A 94 6.14 1.72 5.01
N ASP A 95 5.45 2.22 4.03
CA ASP A 95 4.26 1.58 3.52
C ASP A 95 4.66 0.58 2.47
N ILE A 96 4.11 -0.61 2.60
CA ILE A 96 4.48 -1.69 1.71
C ILE A 96 3.57 -1.76 0.51
N CYS A 97 2.33 -1.31 0.66
CA CYS A 97 1.37 -1.34 -0.41
C CYS A 97 1.15 0.07 -0.93
N LYS A 98 1.38 0.24 -2.21
CA LYS A 98 1.21 1.52 -2.85
C LYS A 98 0.20 1.35 -3.97
N SER A 99 -0.87 2.09 -3.93
CA SER A 99 -1.82 2.04 -5.02
C SER A 99 -1.22 2.69 -6.24
N ASN A 100 -1.36 2.04 -7.34
CA ASN A 100 -0.96 2.63 -8.56
C ASN A 100 -2.17 3.34 -9.12
N GLU A 101 -2.03 4.58 -9.22
CA GLU A 101 -3.01 5.55 -9.44
C GLU A 101 -3.98 5.38 -10.55
N ARG A 102 -3.82 4.51 -11.45
CA ARG A 102 -4.66 4.54 -12.61
C ARG A 102 -5.94 3.79 -12.51
N ARG A 103 -5.98 2.75 -11.70
CA ARG A 103 -7.13 1.91 -11.62
C ARG A 103 -7.24 1.30 -10.28
N TRP A 104 -8.28 1.65 -9.62
CA TRP A 104 -8.68 1.00 -8.40
C TRP A 104 -10.01 0.37 -8.66
N ASP A 105 -10.02 -0.94 -8.73
CA ASP A 105 -11.30 -1.64 -8.76
C ASP A 105 -11.76 -1.81 -7.34
N TRP A 106 -12.19 -0.73 -6.79
CA TRP A 106 -12.80 -0.73 -5.49
C TRP A 106 -14.22 -1.18 -5.61
N GLY A 107 -14.64 -2.03 -4.73
CA GLY A 107 -16.03 -2.40 -4.65
C GLY A 107 -16.26 -3.34 -3.50
N PRO A 108 -17.47 -3.29 -2.94
CA PRO A 108 -17.83 -4.30 -1.94
C PRO A 108 -17.80 -5.67 -2.61
N ILE A 109 -17.30 -6.61 -1.89
CA ILE A 109 -17.24 -7.98 -2.38
C ILE A 109 -18.54 -8.69 -2.07
#